data_f7bbf8eccdf3e6f2fc1acf2b5b088c68
#
_entry.id   f7bbf8eccdf3e6f2fc1acf2b5b088c68
#
_cell.length_a   1.000
_cell.length_b   1.000
_cell.length_c   1.000
_cell.angle_alpha   90.00
_cell.angle_beta   90.00
_cell.angle_gamma   90.00
#
_symmetry.space_group_name_H-M   'P 1'
#
loop_
_entity.id
_entity.type
_entity.pdbx_description
1 polymer ?
#
loop_
_entity_poly.entity_id
_entity_poly.type
_entity_poly.pdbx_seq_one_letter_code
_entity_poly.pdbx_strand_id
1 'polypeptide(L)'
;MAIKSIFIIIIIISISELRALDPSFLRLSTSLHRSSFPQDFRFGAALSAYQSEGATNVDGREPSIWDTFTKQYPGIRPLVTLFHWDTPQALEDEYGGFLNPQIVNDFLEYVDICFKEFGDRVKEWITINEPNMFAVLGYNVGHIAPGRCSSYVQNCTVGNSATEPYLVAHYLILSHAAAVQLYRKKYQSFHGGTIGMTIQTYWMIPKYNTPTCREAAERALDFFFGWFADPITYGDYPKTMRELVGNRLPKFTKKQSKMVRGSFDFFGLNYYTSRYVEDVMFYANTNLSYTTDSRVNQTTEKNGVPLGEPVRFFFHM
;
A
#
# COMPACT_ATOMS: atom_id res chain seq x y z
N MET A 1 24.68 -11.36 9.50
CA MET A 1 24.66 -10.60 8.24
C MET A 1 23.67 -9.46 8.45
N ALA A 2 24.15 -8.23 8.63
CA ALA A 2 23.28 -7.08 8.94
C ALA A 2 22.48 -6.70 7.69
N ILE A 3 21.15 -6.78 7.78
CA ILE A 3 20.24 -6.31 6.76
C ILE A 3 20.31 -4.79 6.76
N LYS A 4 20.97 -4.20 5.77
CA LYS A 4 20.86 -2.76 5.50
C LYS A 4 19.52 -2.53 4.81
N SER A 5 18.46 -2.39 5.60
CA SER A 5 17.15 -1.98 5.08
C SER A 5 17.21 -0.49 4.75
N ILE A 6 17.15 -0.16 3.47
CA ILE A 6 16.98 1.22 3.00
C ILE A 6 15.49 1.53 3.11
N PHE A 7 15.10 2.42 4.01
CA PHE A 7 13.75 2.95 4.08
C PHE A 7 13.63 4.13 3.10
N ILE A 8 12.75 3.99 2.11
CA ILE A 8 12.36 5.09 1.23
C ILE A 8 11.02 5.62 1.75
N ILE A 9 11.02 6.81 2.33
CA ILE A 9 9.78 7.50 2.72
C ILE A 9 9.35 8.37 1.55
N ILE A 10 8.22 8.04 0.94
CA ILE A 10 7.60 8.86 -0.11
C ILE A 10 6.55 9.73 0.57
N ILE A 11 6.84 11.03 0.71
CA ILE A 11 5.87 12.02 1.16
C ILE A 11 5.27 12.66 -0.09
N ILE A 12 4.03 12.33 -0.40
CA ILE A 12 3.28 12.95 -1.49
C ILE A 12 2.63 14.22 -0.94
N ILE A 13 3.17 15.39 -1.31
CA ILE A 13 2.53 16.68 -1.06
C ILE A 13 1.90 17.12 -2.37
N SER A 14 0.58 17.28 -2.39
CA SER A 14 -0.12 17.83 -3.54
C SER A 14 0.29 19.30 -3.75
N ILE A 15 0.71 19.65 -4.96
CA ILE A 15 1.14 21.01 -5.33
C ILE A 15 -0.01 22.03 -5.20
N SER A 16 -1.27 21.59 -5.24
CA SER A 16 -2.43 22.44 -5.04
C SER A 16 -2.57 22.99 -3.61
N GLU A 17 -1.97 22.35 -2.61
CA GLU A 17 -2.04 22.74 -1.19
C GLU A 17 -0.96 23.76 -0.79
N LEU A 18 0.09 23.94 -1.58
CA LEU A 18 1.16 24.91 -1.32
C LEU A 18 0.70 26.38 -1.32
N ARG A 19 -0.49 26.68 -1.82
CA ARG A 19 -1.06 28.04 -1.84
C ARG A 19 -1.85 28.42 -0.58
N ALA A 20 -2.11 27.49 0.32
CA ALA A 20 -2.93 27.69 1.51
C ALA A 20 -2.15 27.61 2.83
N LEU A 21 -0.82 27.46 2.79
CA LEU A 21 -0.01 27.41 4.01
C LEU A 21 0.17 28.81 4.60
N ASP A 22 -0.22 28.97 5.86
CA ASP A 22 0.06 30.14 6.68
C ASP A 22 1.57 30.49 6.58
N PRO A 23 1.92 31.78 6.34
CA PRO A 23 3.32 32.22 6.31
C PRO A 23 4.13 31.86 7.55
N SER A 24 3.49 31.61 8.71
CA SER A 24 4.16 31.12 9.92
C SER A 24 4.67 29.68 9.78
N PHE A 25 4.01 28.83 8.96
CA PHE A 25 4.45 27.47 8.67
C PHE A 25 5.70 27.45 7.78
N LEU A 26 5.83 28.44 6.89
CA LEU A 26 7.03 28.64 6.05
C LEU A 26 8.27 29.02 6.87
N ARG A 27 8.12 29.59 8.07
CA ARG A 27 9.25 29.90 8.97
C ARG A 27 9.89 28.66 9.60
N LEU A 28 9.14 27.56 9.77
CA LEU A 28 9.68 26.28 10.23
C LEU A 28 10.47 25.55 9.13
N SER A 29 10.14 25.82 7.86
CA SER A 29 10.83 25.18 6.72
C SER A 29 12.18 25.82 6.37
N THR A 30 12.47 27.03 6.87
CA THR A 30 13.73 27.74 6.54
C THR A 30 14.96 27.18 7.24
N SER A 31 14.80 26.23 8.17
CA SER A 31 15.91 25.55 8.87
C SER A 31 16.29 24.20 8.26
N LEU A 32 15.48 23.64 7.36
CA LEU A 32 15.77 22.36 6.71
C LEU A 32 16.58 22.58 5.42
N HIS A 33 17.81 22.14 5.43
CA HIS A 33 18.72 22.17 4.28
C HIS A 33 19.03 20.75 3.82
N ARG A 34 19.59 20.59 2.61
CA ARG A 34 20.06 19.29 2.12
C ARG A 34 21.01 18.60 3.13
N SER A 35 21.82 19.38 3.83
CA SER A 35 22.74 18.90 4.88
C SER A 35 22.03 18.41 6.16
N SER A 36 20.72 18.64 6.32
CA SER A 36 19.93 18.09 7.43
C SER A 36 19.59 16.60 7.22
N PHE A 37 19.89 16.06 6.05
CA PHE A 37 19.60 14.67 5.68
C PHE A 37 20.92 13.91 5.42
N PRO A 38 20.94 12.58 5.59
CA PRO A 38 22.06 11.75 5.22
C PRO A 38 22.53 12.01 3.78
N GLN A 39 23.82 11.79 3.51
CA GLN A 39 24.40 12.09 2.19
C GLN A 39 23.74 11.27 1.07
N ASP A 40 23.35 10.04 1.36
CA ASP A 40 22.67 9.09 0.47
C ASP A 40 21.14 9.26 0.44
N PHE A 41 20.58 10.22 1.21
CA PHE A 41 19.14 10.50 1.18
C PHE A 41 18.72 11.04 -0.19
N ARG A 42 17.71 10.43 -0.80
CA ARG A 42 17.18 10.81 -2.11
C ARG A 42 15.85 11.54 -1.95
N PHE A 43 15.71 12.66 -2.65
CA PHE A 43 14.47 13.38 -2.80
C PHE A 43 13.85 13.00 -4.14
N GLY A 44 12.52 12.89 -4.19
CA GLY A 44 11.79 12.53 -5.39
C GLY A 44 10.39 13.11 -5.41
N ALA A 45 9.72 12.93 -6.52
CA ALA A 45 8.30 13.20 -6.68
C ALA A 45 7.62 11.95 -7.22
N ALA A 46 6.36 11.74 -6.85
CA ALA A 46 5.56 10.62 -7.32
C ALA A 46 4.38 11.11 -8.17
N LEU A 47 4.06 10.33 -9.19
CA LEU A 47 2.88 10.50 -10.04
C LEU A 47 2.20 9.15 -10.19
N SER A 48 0.88 9.15 -10.31
CA SER A 48 0.15 7.97 -10.78
C SER A 48 -0.57 8.33 -12.10
N ALA A 49 -0.61 7.38 -13.02
CA ALA A 49 -1.27 7.54 -14.31
C ALA A 49 -2.73 7.95 -14.15
N TYR A 50 -3.46 7.27 -13.29
CA TYR A 50 -4.87 7.55 -13.03
C TYR A 50 -5.14 8.96 -12.46
N GLN A 51 -4.22 9.52 -11.68
CA GLN A 51 -4.35 10.85 -11.09
C GLN A 51 -3.89 11.98 -12.04
N SER A 52 -2.99 11.69 -12.97
CA SER A 52 -2.26 12.69 -13.74
C SER A 52 -2.40 12.56 -15.25
N GLU A 53 -2.74 11.37 -15.74
CA GLU A 53 -2.84 11.09 -17.16
C GLU A 53 -4.30 11.01 -17.58
N GLY A 54 -4.71 11.91 -18.46
CA GLY A 54 -5.97 11.82 -19.19
C GLY A 54 -5.79 11.04 -20.50
N ALA A 55 -6.85 10.97 -21.29
CA ALA A 55 -6.82 10.43 -22.65
C ALA A 55 -6.50 8.93 -22.76
N THR A 56 -7.32 8.12 -22.12
CA THR A 56 -7.25 6.65 -22.18
C THR A 56 -7.57 6.06 -23.55
N ASN A 57 -8.05 6.87 -24.53
CA ASN A 57 -8.58 6.40 -25.81
C ASN A 57 -7.94 7.09 -27.02
N VAL A 58 -6.69 7.54 -26.94
CA VAL A 58 -6.04 8.20 -28.08
C VAL A 58 -5.08 7.23 -28.76
N ASP A 59 -5.48 6.74 -29.92
CA ASP A 59 -4.61 6.00 -30.82
C ASP A 59 -3.44 6.89 -31.28
N GLY A 60 -2.22 6.39 -31.19
CA GLY A 60 -1.01 7.10 -31.59
C GLY A 60 -0.46 8.06 -30.54
N ARG A 61 -0.53 7.73 -29.25
CA ARG A 61 0.05 8.50 -28.16
C ARG A 61 1.52 8.85 -28.44
N GLU A 62 1.79 10.15 -28.60
CA GLU A 62 3.12 10.71 -28.63
C GLU A 62 3.82 10.51 -27.26
N PRO A 63 5.16 10.58 -27.18
CA PRO A 63 5.89 10.49 -25.92
C PRO A 63 5.34 11.47 -24.90
N SER A 64 5.13 11.00 -23.67
CA SER A 64 4.69 11.84 -22.54
C SER A 64 5.75 12.89 -22.21
N ILE A 65 5.37 13.94 -21.49
CA ILE A 65 6.32 14.95 -20.98
C ILE A 65 7.43 14.28 -20.14
N TRP A 66 7.13 13.15 -19.50
CA TRP A 66 8.10 12.37 -18.73
C TRP A 66 9.10 11.63 -19.61
N ASP A 67 8.69 11.11 -20.76
CA ASP A 67 9.60 10.49 -21.73
C ASP A 67 10.62 11.51 -22.25
N THR A 68 10.17 12.74 -22.49
CA THR A 68 11.03 13.84 -22.92
C THR A 68 11.91 14.32 -21.75
N PHE A 69 11.31 14.51 -20.56
CA PHE A 69 12.01 15.02 -19.39
C PHE A 69 13.11 14.07 -18.91
N THR A 70 12.86 12.77 -18.87
CA THR A 70 13.87 11.78 -18.44
C THR A 70 15.01 11.64 -19.44
N LYS A 71 14.75 11.86 -20.74
CA LYS A 71 15.82 11.93 -21.76
C LYS A 71 16.69 13.18 -21.61
N GLN A 72 16.08 14.32 -21.26
CA GLN A 72 16.80 15.58 -21.06
C GLN A 72 17.57 15.63 -19.74
N TYR A 73 17.11 14.87 -18.73
CA TYR A 73 17.69 14.84 -17.38
C TYR A 73 18.07 13.40 -16.98
N PRO A 74 19.17 12.87 -17.54
CA PRO A 74 19.57 11.47 -17.33
C PRO A 74 19.94 11.11 -15.89
N GLY A 75 20.00 12.10 -14.99
CA GLY A 75 20.21 11.89 -13.54
C GLY A 75 18.96 11.46 -12.76
N ILE A 76 17.76 11.50 -13.37
CA ILE A 76 16.52 11.04 -12.73
C ILE A 76 16.48 9.51 -12.77
N ARG A 77 16.31 8.91 -11.60
CA ARG A 77 16.11 7.46 -11.45
C ARG A 77 14.62 7.16 -11.32
N PRO A 78 13.99 6.48 -12.29
CA PRO A 78 12.61 6.07 -12.16
C PRO A 78 12.48 4.96 -11.11
N LEU A 79 11.53 5.14 -10.18
CA LEU A 79 11.04 4.12 -9.28
C LEU A 79 9.65 3.73 -9.79
N VAL A 80 9.55 2.58 -10.46
CA VAL A 80 8.35 2.20 -11.21
C VAL A 80 7.47 1.27 -10.39
N THR A 81 6.19 1.65 -10.25
CA THR A 81 5.15 0.82 -9.66
C THR A 81 4.47 -0.01 -10.75
N LEU A 82 4.44 -1.33 -10.55
CA LEU A 82 3.85 -2.28 -11.52
C LEU A 82 2.33 -2.39 -11.38
N PHE A 83 1.78 -2.25 -10.17
CA PHE A 83 0.34 -2.28 -9.93
C PHE A 83 -0.09 -1.19 -8.96
N HIS A 84 -1.02 -0.33 -9.42
CA HIS A 84 -1.62 0.74 -8.62
C HIS A 84 -3.15 0.72 -8.76
N TRP A 85 -3.78 -0.44 -8.42
CA TRP A 85 -5.23 -0.66 -8.31
C TRP A 85 -5.97 -0.77 -9.66
N ASP A 86 -5.27 -0.85 -10.74
CA ASP A 86 -5.73 -0.86 -12.12
C ASP A 86 -5.87 -2.29 -12.69
N THR A 87 -6.58 -3.17 -11.96
CA THR A 87 -6.88 -4.52 -12.44
C THR A 87 -7.64 -4.46 -13.77
N PRO A 88 -7.19 -5.17 -14.83
CA PRO A 88 -7.92 -5.25 -16.08
C PRO A 88 -9.34 -5.79 -15.87
N GLN A 89 -10.35 -5.10 -16.42
CA GLN A 89 -11.76 -5.52 -16.27
C GLN A 89 -12.00 -6.95 -16.77
N ALA A 90 -11.30 -7.38 -17.80
CA ALA A 90 -11.41 -8.74 -18.33
C ALA A 90 -11.08 -9.82 -17.28
N LEU A 91 -10.09 -9.58 -16.41
CA LEU A 91 -9.73 -10.53 -15.34
C LEU A 91 -10.75 -10.52 -14.21
N GLU A 92 -11.38 -9.39 -13.94
CA GLU A 92 -12.50 -9.29 -13.00
C GLU A 92 -13.72 -10.04 -13.53
N ASP A 93 -14.06 -9.86 -14.81
CA ASP A 93 -15.21 -10.50 -15.45
C ASP A 93 -15.03 -12.01 -15.60
N GLU A 94 -13.82 -12.48 -15.91
CA GLU A 94 -13.55 -13.89 -16.17
C GLU A 94 -13.54 -14.73 -14.89
N TYR A 95 -12.90 -14.25 -13.83
CA TYR A 95 -12.72 -15.06 -12.61
C TYR A 95 -12.75 -14.27 -11.29
N GLY A 96 -13.08 -12.98 -11.31
CA GLY A 96 -13.18 -12.14 -10.10
C GLY A 96 -11.85 -11.56 -9.61
N GLY A 97 -10.89 -11.38 -10.51
CA GLY A 97 -9.63 -10.69 -10.21
C GLY A 97 -8.89 -11.26 -9.00
N PHE A 98 -8.58 -10.40 -8.03
CA PHE A 98 -7.86 -10.79 -6.80
C PHE A 98 -8.67 -11.68 -5.83
N LEU A 99 -9.90 -12.05 -6.11
CA LEU A 99 -10.62 -13.09 -5.38
C LEU A 99 -10.23 -14.52 -5.82
N ASN A 100 -9.49 -14.67 -6.91
CA ASN A 100 -9.10 -15.94 -7.47
C ASN A 100 -7.56 -16.13 -7.49
N PRO A 101 -7.04 -17.32 -7.17
CA PRO A 101 -5.60 -17.60 -7.21
C PRO A 101 -4.97 -17.46 -8.61
N GLN A 102 -5.77 -17.52 -9.69
CA GLN A 102 -5.29 -17.35 -11.06
C GLN A 102 -4.59 -16.02 -11.26
N ILE A 103 -5.04 -14.96 -10.58
CA ILE A 103 -4.44 -13.62 -10.66
C ILE A 103 -2.93 -13.61 -10.38
N VAL A 104 -2.44 -14.55 -9.58
CA VAL A 104 -1.00 -14.64 -9.28
C VAL A 104 -0.19 -15.01 -10.53
N ASN A 105 -0.75 -15.86 -11.40
CA ASN A 105 -0.10 -16.27 -12.65
C ASN A 105 -0.17 -15.12 -13.68
N ASP A 106 -1.33 -14.50 -13.83
CA ASP A 106 -1.52 -13.41 -14.78
C ASP A 106 -0.67 -12.18 -14.41
N PHE A 107 -0.61 -11.89 -13.10
CA PHE A 107 0.31 -10.85 -12.61
C PHE A 107 1.78 -11.20 -12.88
N LEU A 108 2.15 -12.47 -12.75
CA LEU A 108 3.52 -12.94 -13.02
C LEU A 108 3.89 -12.79 -14.49
N GLU A 109 2.97 -13.11 -15.42
CA GLU A 109 3.17 -12.90 -16.86
C GLU A 109 3.32 -11.42 -17.22
N TYR A 110 2.46 -10.58 -16.65
CA TYR A 110 2.55 -9.13 -16.82
C TYR A 110 3.90 -8.55 -16.36
N VAL A 111 4.35 -8.90 -15.15
CA VAL A 111 5.61 -8.35 -14.63
C VAL A 111 6.82 -8.93 -15.36
N ASP A 112 6.75 -10.17 -15.90
CA ASP A 112 7.81 -10.73 -16.73
C ASP A 112 8.03 -9.89 -17.98
N ILE A 113 6.95 -9.46 -18.64
CA ILE A 113 7.01 -8.55 -19.78
C ILE A 113 7.62 -7.21 -19.37
N CYS A 114 7.16 -6.63 -18.25
CA CYS A 114 7.68 -5.35 -17.78
C CYS A 114 9.19 -5.41 -17.47
N PHE A 115 9.65 -6.44 -16.79
CA PHE A 115 11.07 -6.62 -16.49
C PHE A 115 11.91 -6.82 -17.76
N LYS A 116 11.39 -7.59 -18.71
CA LYS A 116 12.06 -7.83 -19.97
C LYS A 116 12.22 -6.56 -20.82
N GLU A 117 11.15 -5.80 -20.96
CA GLU A 117 11.09 -4.67 -21.89
C GLU A 117 11.68 -3.37 -21.29
N PHE A 118 11.69 -3.21 -19.97
CA PHE A 118 12.09 -1.95 -19.31
C PHE A 118 13.26 -2.08 -18.34
N GLY A 119 13.68 -3.29 -17.99
CA GLY A 119 14.70 -3.50 -16.96
C GLY A 119 16.11 -3.04 -17.32
N ASP A 120 16.37 -2.72 -18.60
CA ASP A 120 17.60 -2.07 -19.04
C ASP A 120 17.74 -0.64 -18.45
N ARG A 121 16.63 0.07 -18.26
CA ARG A 121 16.56 1.47 -17.80
C ARG A 121 15.88 1.65 -16.44
N VAL A 122 14.97 0.76 -16.02
CA VAL A 122 14.36 0.78 -14.70
C VAL A 122 15.16 -0.09 -13.74
N LYS A 123 15.66 0.50 -12.66
CA LYS A 123 16.48 -0.17 -11.65
C LYS A 123 15.82 -0.32 -10.30
N GLU A 124 14.69 0.33 -10.11
CA GLU A 124 13.96 0.31 -8.83
C GLU A 124 12.48 0.03 -9.13
N TRP A 125 11.99 -1.11 -8.62
CA TRP A 125 10.65 -1.61 -8.88
C TRP A 125 9.81 -1.67 -7.61
N ILE A 126 8.61 -1.13 -7.65
CA ILE A 126 7.55 -1.38 -6.68
C ILE A 126 6.56 -2.36 -7.32
N THR A 127 6.39 -3.52 -6.71
CA THR A 127 5.44 -4.52 -7.26
C THR A 127 4.01 -4.03 -7.17
N ILE A 128 3.61 -3.57 -5.97
CA ILE A 128 2.24 -3.19 -5.64
C ILE A 128 2.28 -1.95 -4.74
N ASN A 129 1.47 -0.95 -5.08
CA ASN A 129 1.26 0.22 -4.23
C ASN A 129 0.05 0.01 -3.31
N GLU A 130 0.26 0.25 -2.01
CA GLU A 130 -0.78 0.27 -0.96
C GLU A 130 -1.78 -0.90 -1.03
N PRO A 131 -1.31 -2.15 -1.04
CA PRO A 131 -2.20 -3.30 -1.15
C PRO A 131 -3.22 -3.39 0.00
N ASN A 132 -2.87 -2.87 1.18
CA ASN A 132 -3.75 -2.78 2.32
C ASN A 132 -4.94 -1.84 2.05
N MET A 133 -4.70 -0.70 1.41
CA MET A 133 -5.77 0.21 1.02
C MET A 133 -6.66 -0.36 -0.08
N PHE A 134 -6.07 -1.00 -1.10
CA PHE A 134 -6.83 -1.67 -2.13
C PHE A 134 -7.77 -2.74 -1.56
N ALA A 135 -7.26 -3.60 -0.67
CA ALA A 135 -8.07 -4.63 -0.02
C ALA A 135 -9.19 -4.04 0.86
N VAL A 136 -8.91 -2.96 1.61
CA VAL A 136 -9.90 -2.33 2.49
C VAL A 136 -10.91 -1.52 1.69
N LEU A 137 -10.46 -0.64 0.81
CA LEU A 137 -11.36 0.27 0.10
C LEU A 137 -12.18 -0.45 -0.97
N GLY A 138 -11.61 -1.44 -1.65
CA GLY A 138 -12.28 -2.16 -2.73
C GLY A 138 -13.18 -3.31 -2.25
N TYR A 139 -12.82 -3.99 -1.12
CA TYR A 139 -13.46 -5.24 -0.73
C TYR A 139 -14.01 -5.27 0.70
N ASN A 140 -13.73 -4.25 1.54
CA ASN A 140 -14.36 -4.12 2.86
C ASN A 140 -15.43 -3.03 2.87
N VAL A 141 -15.12 -1.81 2.36
CA VAL A 141 -16.04 -0.67 2.36
C VAL A 141 -16.62 -0.34 0.98
N GLY A 142 -16.05 -0.86 -0.11
CA GLY A 142 -16.57 -0.69 -1.45
C GLY A 142 -16.48 0.72 -2.03
N HIS A 143 -15.55 1.55 -1.52
CA HIS A 143 -15.42 2.94 -1.95
C HIS A 143 -14.65 3.13 -3.27
N ILE A 144 -13.87 2.13 -3.67
CA ILE A 144 -13.16 2.09 -4.95
C ILE A 144 -13.48 0.79 -5.69
N ALA A 145 -13.08 0.68 -6.95
CA ALA A 145 -13.21 -0.57 -7.71
C ALA A 145 -12.56 -1.76 -6.97
N PRO A 146 -13.20 -2.94 -6.97
CA PRO A 146 -14.45 -3.30 -7.67
C PRO A 146 -15.75 -2.98 -6.91
N GLY A 147 -15.73 -2.22 -5.84
CA GLY A 147 -16.93 -1.74 -5.15
C GLY A 147 -17.68 -2.80 -4.34
N ARG A 148 -16.94 -3.74 -3.70
CA ARG A 148 -17.49 -4.90 -2.99
C ARG A 148 -17.49 -4.70 -1.49
N CYS A 149 -18.61 -4.96 -0.84
CA CYS A 149 -18.71 -5.00 0.62
C CYS A 149 -19.97 -5.75 1.08
N SER A 150 -20.04 -6.08 2.36
CA SER A 150 -21.28 -6.55 2.97
C SER A 150 -22.29 -5.41 3.14
N SER A 151 -23.58 -5.68 2.91
CA SER A 151 -24.67 -4.69 2.99
C SER A 151 -24.79 -3.99 4.36
N TYR A 152 -24.31 -4.61 5.43
CA TYR A 152 -24.27 -4.00 6.77
C TYR A 152 -23.05 -3.09 7.00
N VAL A 153 -22.08 -3.04 6.06
CA VAL A 153 -20.94 -2.12 6.12
C VAL A 153 -21.23 -0.87 5.29
N GLN A 154 -21.69 -1.06 4.06
CA GLN A 154 -22.04 0.00 3.13
C GLN A 154 -23.09 -0.48 2.12
N ASN A 155 -23.60 0.43 1.30
CA ASN A 155 -24.62 0.12 0.28
C ASN A 155 -23.99 -0.54 -0.96
N CYS A 156 -23.39 -1.73 -0.79
CA CYS A 156 -22.89 -2.54 -1.90
C CYS A 156 -23.91 -3.60 -2.31
N THR A 157 -23.94 -3.93 -3.59
CA THR A 157 -24.82 -4.96 -4.15
C THR A 157 -24.25 -6.37 -3.98
N VAL A 158 -22.92 -6.47 -3.87
CA VAL A 158 -22.19 -7.75 -3.74
C VAL A 158 -20.97 -7.59 -2.83
N GLY A 159 -20.51 -8.68 -2.27
CA GLY A 159 -19.27 -8.74 -1.47
C GLY A 159 -19.48 -9.26 -0.06
N ASN A 160 -18.37 -9.59 0.58
CA ASN A 160 -18.30 -10.09 1.96
C ASN A 160 -17.13 -9.46 2.70
N SER A 161 -17.41 -8.41 3.47
CA SER A 161 -16.40 -7.65 4.23
C SER A 161 -15.69 -8.45 5.32
N ALA A 162 -16.23 -9.64 5.69
CA ALA A 162 -15.62 -10.51 6.68
C ALA A 162 -14.55 -11.46 6.10
N THR A 163 -14.54 -11.68 4.79
CA THR A 163 -13.67 -12.69 4.15
C THR A 163 -12.89 -12.17 2.95
N GLU A 164 -13.52 -11.39 2.07
CA GLU A 164 -12.91 -10.95 0.82
C GLU A 164 -11.66 -10.09 1.01
N PRO A 165 -11.60 -9.12 1.94
CA PRO A 165 -10.38 -8.34 2.15
C PRO A 165 -9.16 -9.22 2.46
N TYR A 166 -9.35 -10.25 3.29
CA TYR A 166 -8.28 -11.17 3.67
C TYR A 166 -7.83 -12.08 2.53
N LEU A 167 -8.78 -12.54 1.70
CA LEU A 167 -8.48 -13.36 0.53
C LEU A 167 -7.71 -12.56 -0.52
N VAL A 168 -8.17 -11.34 -0.81
CA VAL A 168 -7.52 -10.40 -1.74
C VAL A 168 -6.10 -10.08 -1.27
N ALA A 169 -5.94 -9.72 0.00
CA ALA A 169 -4.61 -9.46 0.57
C ALA A 169 -3.67 -10.66 0.45
N HIS A 170 -4.20 -11.87 0.64
CA HIS A 170 -3.42 -13.10 0.49
C HIS A 170 -2.87 -13.25 -0.93
N TYR A 171 -3.69 -13.03 -1.95
CA TYR A 171 -3.24 -13.13 -3.34
C TYR A 171 -2.37 -11.95 -3.77
N LEU A 172 -2.58 -10.75 -3.24
CA LEU A 172 -1.65 -9.61 -3.41
C LEU A 172 -0.25 -9.95 -2.88
N ILE A 173 -0.16 -10.52 -1.67
CA ILE A 173 1.12 -10.94 -1.07
C ILE A 173 1.78 -12.05 -1.91
N LEU A 174 1.01 -13.03 -2.39
CA LEU A 174 1.55 -14.10 -3.23
C LEU A 174 2.00 -13.57 -4.60
N SER A 175 1.27 -12.66 -5.22
CA SER A 175 1.63 -11.99 -6.47
C SER A 175 2.94 -11.22 -6.32
N HIS A 176 3.06 -10.42 -5.24
CA HIS A 176 4.29 -9.74 -4.89
C HIS A 176 5.48 -10.70 -4.77
N ALA A 177 5.34 -11.74 -3.96
CA ALA A 177 6.43 -12.68 -3.70
C ALA A 177 6.84 -13.45 -4.95
N ALA A 178 5.88 -13.83 -5.82
CA ALA A 178 6.14 -14.48 -7.10
C ALA A 178 6.91 -13.55 -8.04
N ALA A 179 6.51 -12.26 -8.13
CA ALA A 179 7.21 -11.25 -8.92
C ALA A 179 8.66 -11.03 -8.44
N VAL A 180 8.87 -10.94 -7.12
CA VAL A 180 10.22 -10.81 -6.53
C VAL A 180 11.07 -12.05 -6.84
N GLN A 181 10.51 -13.25 -6.71
CA GLN A 181 11.22 -14.49 -7.02
C GLN A 181 11.60 -14.55 -8.51
N LEU A 182 10.70 -14.17 -9.41
CA LEU A 182 10.95 -14.09 -10.84
C LEU A 182 12.07 -13.08 -11.14
N TYR A 183 11.96 -11.86 -10.60
CA TYR A 183 12.96 -10.81 -10.81
C TYR A 183 14.36 -11.26 -10.37
N ARG A 184 14.46 -11.77 -9.15
CA ARG A 184 15.74 -12.25 -8.58
C ARG A 184 16.35 -13.41 -9.39
N LYS A 185 15.51 -14.35 -9.85
CA LYS A 185 15.99 -15.51 -10.59
C LYS A 185 16.40 -15.20 -12.02
N LYS A 186 15.65 -14.32 -12.71
CA LYS A 186 15.78 -14.14 -14.17
C LYS A 186 16.45 -12.83 -14.56
N TYR A 187 16.31 -11.77 -13.76
CA TYR A 187 16.66 -10.41 -14.19
C TYR A 187 17.67 -9.68 -13.31
N GLN A 188 17.61 -9.83 -12.00
CA GLN A 188 18.34 -8.98 -11.05
C GLN A 188 19.86 -8.99 -11.28
N SER A 189 20.44 -10.16 -11.62
CA SER A 189 21.89 -10.32 -11.80
C SER A 189 22.47 -9.43 -12.91
N PHE A 190 21.71 -9.20 -13.97
CA PHE A 190 22.16 -8.35 -15.10
C PHE A 190 21.49 -6.99 -15.16
N HIS A 191 20.30 -6.81 -14.57
CA HIS A 191 19.72 -5.48 -14.43
C HIS A 191 20.39 -4.66 -13.32
N GLY A 192 20.90 -5.30 -12.27
CA GLY A 192 21.53 -4.64 -11.12
C GLY A 192 20.57 -3.78 -10.31
N GLY A 193 19.27 -4.11 -10.34
CA GLY A 193 18.21 -3.32 -9.71
C GLY A 193 17.73 -3.91 -8.38
N THR A 194 16.76 -3.22 -7.76
CA THR A 194 16.10 -3.58 -6.50
C THR A 194 14.60 -3.63 -6.68
N ILE A 195 13.92 -4.43 -5.84
CA ILE A 195 12.48 -4.64 -5.91
C ILE A 195 11.88 -4.64 -4.50
N GLY A 196 10.73 -3.97 -4.33
CA GLY A 196 10.03 -3.88 -3.06
C GLY A 196 8.53 -3.72 -3.21
N MET A 197 7.87 -3.39 -2.10
CA MET A 197 6.44 -3.09 -2.01
C MET A 197 6.26 -1.77 -1.27
N THR A 198 5.25 -0.99 -1.65
CA THR A 198 4.87 0.22 -0.92
C THR A 198 3.59 -0.03 -0.15
N ILE A 199 3.62 0.23 1.15
CA ILE A 199 2.49 0.04 2.07
C ILE A 199 2.09 1.39 2.65
N GLN A 200 0.80 1.71 2.68
CA GLN A 200 0.33 2.87 3.43
C GLN A 200 0.34 2.57 4.92
N THR A 201 0.73 3.56 5.71
CA THR A 201 0.66 3.44 7.17
C THR A 201 0.25 4.75 7.84
N TYR A 202 -0.28 4.61 9.05
CA TYR A 202 -0.51 5.70 10.00
C TYR A 202 0.28 5.42 11.25
N TRP A 203 0.75 6.46 11.93
CA TRP A 203 1.23 6.28 13.29
C TRP A 203 0.04 6.16 14.25
N MET A 204 -0.02 5.05 14.96
CA MET A 204 -1.12 4.73 15.88
C MET A 204 -0.76 5.21 17.29
N ILE A 205 -1.46 6.25 17.76
CA ILE A 205 -1.22 6.89 19.04
C ILE A 205 -2.28 6.40 20.04
N PRO A 206 -1.91 5.82 21.19
CA PRO A 206 -2.86 5.51 22.23
C PRO A 206 -3.66 6.76 22.63
N LYS A 207 -4.99 6.72 22.52
CA LYS A 207 -5.84 7.89 22.81
C LYS A 207 -5.73 8.33 24.27
N TYR A 208 -5.57 7.36 25.17
CA TYR A 208 -5.33 7.59 26.57
C TYR A 208 -4.11 6.79 27.01
N ASN A 209 -3.42 7.26 28.08
CA ASN A 209 -2.26 6.56 28.63
C ASN A 209 -2.68 5.38 29.52
N THR A 210 -3.37 4.40 28.94
CA THR A 210 -3.80 3.17 29.59
C THR A 210 -3.19 1.95 28.90
N PRO A 211 -3.02 0.81 29.59
CA PRO A 211 -2.57 -0.43 28.96
C PRO A 211 -3.45 -0.84 27.78
N THR A 212 -4.77 -0.78 27.93
CA THR A 212 -5.75 -1.16 26.90
C THR A 212 -5.63 -0.31 25.64
N CYS A 213 -5.41 1.01 25.75
CA CYS A 213 -5.20 1.88 24.59
C CYS A 213 -3.83 1.62 23.91
N ARG A 214 -2.80 1.26 24.66
CA ARG A 214 -1.50 0.87 24.07
C ARG A 214 -1.62 -0.43 23.29
N GLU A 215 -2.25 -1.45 23.87
CA GLU A 215 -2.53 -2.71 23.17
C GLU A 215 -3.42 -2.52 21.94
N ALA A 216 -4.42 -1.61 22.02
CA ALA A 216 -5.27 -1.25 20.88
C ALA A 216 -4.45 -0.60 19.76
N ALA A 217 -3.51 0.28 20.08
CA ALA A 217 -2.66 0.93 19.08
C ALA A 217 -1.72 -0.09 18.40
N GLU A 218 -1.16 -1.05 19.14
CA GLU A 218 -0.37 -2.15 18.59
C GLU A 218 -1.22 -3.02 17.67
N ARG A 219 -2.44 -3.42 18.09
CA ARG A 219 -3.37 -4.17 17.23
C ARG A 219 -3.75 -3.42 15.96
N ALA A 220 -4.00 -2.11 16.06
CA ALA A 220 -4.30 -1.29 14.90
C ALA A 220 -3.15 -1.29 13.89
N LEU A 221 -1.92 -1.22 14.38
CA LEU A 221 -0.72 -1.28 13.54
C LEU A 221 -0.55 -2.67 12.90
N ASP A 222 -0.78 -3.75 13.67
CA ASP A 222 -0.75 -5.12 13.16
C ASP A 222 -1.75 -5.33 12.03
N PHE A 223 -2.99 -4.86 12.21
CA PHE A 223 -4.05 -5.00 11.19
C PHE A 223 -3.78 -4.16 9.96
N PHE A 224 -3.17 -2.98 10.09
CA PHE A 224 -3.00 -2.04 9.00
C PHE A 224 -1.68 -2.23 8.24
N PHE A 225 -0.55 -2.17 8.95
CA PHE A 225 0.79 -2.29 8.39
C PHE A 225 1.32 -3.73 8.48
N GLY A 226 1.24 -4.34 9.67
CA GLY A 226 1.71 -5.69 9.94
C GLY A 226 1.07 -6.74 9.04
N TRP A 227 -0.19 -6.53 8.64
CA TRP A 227 -0.93 -7.40 7.71
C TRP A 227 -0.16 -7.75 6.44
N PHE A 228 0.61 -6.82 5.90
CA PHE A 228 1.47 -7.03 4.74
C PHE A 228 2.96 -7.13 5.10
N ALA A 229 3.42 -6.31 6.04
CA ALA A 229 4.82 -6.27 6.41
C ALA A 229 5.31 -7.56 7.08
N ASP A 230 4.52 -8.15 7.97
CA ASP A 230 4.90 -9.38 8.68
C ASP A 230 5.03 -10.59 7.74
N PRO A 231 4.06 -10.88 6.85
CA PRO A 231 4.23 -11.95 5.88
C PRO A 231 5.51 -11.83 5.05
N ILE A 232 5.77 -10.66 4.47
CA ILE A 232 6.95 -10.51 3.61
C ILE A 232 8.27 -10.43 4.40
N THR A 233 8.21 -10.18 5.71
CA THR A 233 9.40 -10.18 6.59
C THR A 233 9.61 -11.55 7.22
N TYR A 234 8.56 -12.13 7.82
CA TYR A 234 8.65 -13.32 8.67
C TYR A 234 8.04 -14.58 8.04
N GLY A 235 7.18 -14.43 7.03
CA GLY A 235 6.54 -15.54 6.31
C GLY A 235 5.18 -15.93 6.84
N ASP A 236 4.59 -15.18 7.78
CA ASP A 236 3.22 -15.36 8.26
C ASP A 236 2.62 -14.04 8.75
N TYR A 237 1.30 -14.00 8.88
CA TYR A 237 0.55 -12.86 9.38
C TYR A 237 0.81 -12.59 10.85
N PRO A 238 0.57 -11.36 11.34
CA PRO A 238 0.64 -11.03 12.76
C PRO A 238 -0.16 -12.00 13.62
N LYS A 239 0.39 -12.38 14.78
CA LYS A 239 -0.28 -13.29 15.73
C LYS A 239 -1.66 -12.78 16.13
N THR A 240 -1.78 -11.49 16.36
CA THR A 240 -3.03 -10.81 16.72
C THR A 240 -4.12 -11.02 15.65
N MET A 241 -3.76 -10.93 14.36
CA MET A 241 -4.68 -11.21 13.26
C MET A 241 -5.06 -12.69 13.20
N ARG A 242 -4.11 -13.61 13.42
CA ARG A 242 -4.39 -15.05 13.49
C ARG A 242 -5.42 -15.38 14.57
N GLU A 243 -5.32 -14.72 15.72
CA GLU A 243 -6.21 -14.94 16.87
C GLU A 243 -7.59 -14.32 16.64
N LEU A 244 -7.67 -13.09 16.16
CA LEU A 244 -8.92 -12.33 16.06
C LEU A 244 -9.73 -12.67 14.80
N VAL A 245 -9.08 -12.85 13.67
CA VAL A 245 -9.75 -13.21 12.40
C VAL A 245 -10.02 -14.70 12.31
N GLY A 246 -9.16 -15.52 12.90
CA GLY A 246 -9.32 -16.96 12.98
C GLY A 246 -9.29 -17.63 11.59
N ASN A 247 -10.30 -18.48 11.33
CA ASN A 247 -10.36 -19.27 10.10
C ASN A 247 -10.67 -18.45 8.83
N ARG A 248 -11.09 -17.20 8.97
CA ARG A 248 -11.33 -16.30 7.82
C ARG A 248 -10.02 -15.75 7.24
N LEU A 249 -8.93 -15.74 8.03
CA LEU A 249 -7.61 -15.36 7.55
C LEU A 249 -6.95 -16.55 6.84
N PRO A 250 -6.63 -16.45 5.55
CA PRO A 250 -5.98 -17.54 4.81
C PRO A 250 -4.65 -17.97 5.46
N LYS A 251 -4.25 -19.22 5.21
CA LYS A 251 -2.98 -19.77 5.72
C LYS A 251 -2.01 -19.97 4.58
N PHE A 252 -0.79 -19.52 4.75
CA PHE A 252 0.28 -19.85 3.82
C PHE A 252 0.66 -21.34 3.97
N THR A 253 0.78 -22.05 2.86
CA THR A 253 1.47 -23.33 2.84
C THR A 253 2.95 -23.13 3.18
N LYS A 254 3.66 -24.19 3.59
CA LYS A 254 5.11 -24.13 3.85
C LYS A 254 5.90 -23.57 2.67
N LYS A 255 5.49 -23.90 1.42
CA LYS A 255 6.11 -23.40 0.20
C LYS A 255 5.86 -21.91 0.01
N GLN A 256 4.61 -21.45 0.21
CA GLN A 256 4.25 -20.04 0.12
C GLN A 256 4.94 -19.20 1.20
N SER A 257 4.91 -19.63 2.46
CA SER A 257 5.61 -18.97 3.56
C SER A 257 7.12 -18.77 3.26
N LYS A 258 7.78 -19.80 2.72
CA LYS A 258 9.18 -19.69 2.30
C LYS A 258 9.39 -18.72 1.14
N MET A 259 8.46 -18.64 0.20
CA MET A 259 8.52 -17.71 -0.95
C MET A 259 8.29 -16.28 -0.52
N VAL A 260 7.32 -16.06 0.37
CA VAL A 260 6.92 -14.72 0.85
C VAL A 260 7.97 -14.14 1.77
N ARG A 261 8.57 -14.95 2.64
CA ARG A 261 9.58 -14.51 3.60
C ARG A 261 10.81 -13.91 2.93
N GLY A 262 11.12 -12.63 3.23
CA GLY A 262 12.28 -11.92 2.68
C GLY A 262 12.09 -11.52 1.21
N SER A 263 10.85 -11.43 0.72
CA SER A 263 10.53 -11.08 -0.66
C SER A 263 10.60 -9.57 -0.92
N PHE A 264 11.61 -8.88 -0.42
CA PHE A 264 11.85 -7.45 -0.68
C PHE A 264 13.32 -7.10 -0.55
N ASP A 265 13.74 -6.07 -1.26
CA ASP A 265 15.06 -5.41 -1.10
C ASP A 265 14.89 -4.09 -0.34
N PHE A 266 13.69 -3.47 -0.40
CA PHE A 266 13.31 -2.26 0.33
C PHE A 266 11.82 -2.26 0.65
N PHE A 267 11.42 -1.47 1.66
CA PHE A 267 10.04 -1.08 1.91
C PHE A 267 9.80 0.36 1.50
N GLY A 268 8.74 0.61 0.72
CA GLY A 268 8.15 1.93 0.55
C GLY A 268 7.08 2.17 1.62
N LEU A 269 7.05 3.37 2.18
CA LEU A 269 6.03 3.79 3.13
C LEU A 269 5.33 5.05 2.62
N ASN A 270 4.02 4.95 2.38
CA ASN A 270 3.16 6.10 2.18
C ASN A 270 2.61 6.51 3.54
N TYR A 271 3.08 7.63 4.06
CA TYR A 271 2.72 8.13 5.38
C TYR A 271 2.15 9.54 5.27
N TYR A 272 0.90 9.70 5.69
CA TYR A 272 0.19 10.98 5.54
C TYR A 272 -0.14 11.64 6.88
N THR A 273 -0.48 10.83 7.90
CA THR A 273 -0.96 11.33 9.18
C THR A 273 -0.85 10.28 10.28
N SER A 274 -1.27 10.64 11.48
CA SER A 274 -1.42 9.74 12.62
C SER A 274 -2.90 9.53 12.96
N ARG A 275 -3.19 8.58 13.84
CA ARG A 275 -4.54 8.29 14.37
C ARG A 275 -4.45 8.09 15.87
N TYR A 276 -5.40 8.65 16.62
CA TYR A 276 -5.64 8.24 18.00
C TYR A 276 -6.43 6.94 18.00
N VAL A 277 -6.02 6.01 18.88
CA VAL A 277 -6.59 4.66 18.95
C VAL A 277 -7.04 4.36 20.37
N GLU A 278 -8.24 3.81 20.49
CA GLU A 278 -8.80 3.28 21.72
C GLU A 278 -9.40 1.89 21.50
N ASP A 279 -9.43 1.09 22.56
CA ASP A 279 -10.02 -0.24 22.56
C ASP A 279 -11.54 -0.17 22.43
N VAL A 280 -12.14 -1.12 21.72
CA VAL A 280 -13.59 -1.25 21.56
C VAL A 280 -14.03 -2.63 22.02
N MET A 281 -15.04 -2.66 22.90
CA MET A 281 -15.68 -3.92 23.30
C MET A 281 -16.28 -4.63 22.09
N PHE A 282 -15.96 -5.90 21.95
CA PHE A 282 -16.52 -6.76 20.91
C PHE A 282 -17.67 -7.57 21.48
N TYR A 283 -18.84 -7.45 20.88
CA TYR A 283 -20.04 -8.17 21.29
C TYR A 283 -20.29 -9.37 20.37
N ALA A 284 -20.91 -10.42 20.89
CA ALA A 284 -21.21 -11.65 20.13
C ALA A 284 -22.11 -11.43 18.89
N ASN A 285 -22.90 -10.36 18.89
CA ASN A 285 -23.77 -9.95 17.77
C ASN A 285 -23.11 -8.91 16.84
N THR A 286 -21.84 -8.60 17.00
CA THR A 286 -21.14 -7.68 16.11
C THR A 286 -21.02 -8.30 14.72
N ASN A 287 -21.45 -7.57 13.70
CA ASN A 287 -21.25 -7.96 12.31
C ASN A 287 -19.76 -8.00 11.98
N LEU A 288 -19.28 -9.15 11.52
CA LEU A 288 -17.87 -9.35 11.23
C LEU A 288 -17.47 -8.62 9.95
N SER A 289 -16.38 -7.87 10.03
CA SER A 289 -15.73 -7.23 8.90
C SER A 289 -14.26 -6.96 9.24
N TYR A 290 -13.44 -6.68 8.26
CA TYR A 290 -12.07 -6.22 8.53
C TYR A 290 -12.04 -5.05 9.53
N THR A 291 -12.96 -4.09 9.37
CA THR A 291 -13.04 -2.91 10.25
C THR A 291 -13.34 -3.27 11.70
N THR A 292 -14.19 -4.27 11.95
CA THR A 292 -14.59 -4.66 13.31
C THR A 292 -13.63 -5.67 13.96
N ASP A 293 -12.90 -6.42 13.17
CA ASP A 293 -12.00 -7.50 13.64
C ASP A 293 -10.83 -6.98 14.48
N SER A 294 -10.32 -5.80 14.17
CA SER A 294 -9.22 -5.18 14.94
C SER A 294 -9.63 -4.72 16.33
N ARG A 295 -10.93 -4.59 16.61
CA ARG A 295 -11.51 -4.14 17.91
C ARG A 295 -10.91 -2.81 18.36
N VAL A 296 -10.77 -1.87 17.46
CA VAL A 296 -10.25 -0.54 17.74
C VAL A 296 -11.13 0.54 17.16
N ASN A 297 -11.22 1.67 17.86
CA ASN A 297 -11.76 2.91 17.33
C ASN A 297 -10.59 3.84 17.00
N GLN A 298 -10.58 4.36 15.78
CA GLN A 298 -9.55 5.29 15.30
C GLN A 298 -10.15 6.66 15.06
N THR A 299 -9.55 7.69 15.63
CA THR A 299 -10.01 9.09 15.47
C THR A 299 -8.87 10.01 15.07
N THR A 300 -9.21 11.12 14.41
CA THR A 300 -8.26 12.19 14.06
C THR A 300 -8.24 13.29 15.12
N GLU A 301 -9.03 13.15 16.19
CA GLU A 301 -9.13 14.14 17.25
C GLU A 301 -9.10 13.47 18.63
N LYS A 302 -8.70 14.26 19.63
CA LYS A 302 -8.75 13.90 21.05
C LYS A 302 -9.29 15.09 21.83
N ASN A 303 -10.39 14.88 22.58
CA ASN A 303 -11.07 15.90 23.38
C ASN A 303 -11.45 17.15 22.56
N GLY A 304 -11.91 16.95 21.32
CA GLY A 304 -12.27 18.06 20.41
C GLY A 304 -11.08 18.77 19.78
N VAL A 305 -9.86 18.34 20.04
CA VAL A 305 -8.64 18.91 19.43
C VAL A 305 -8.19 17.99 18.30
N PRO A 306 -8.20 18.47 17.04
CA PRO A 306 -7.72 17.68 15.90
C PRO A 306 -6.21 17.44 16.00
N LEU A 307 -5.77 16.33 15.42
CA LEU A 307 -4.35 15.92 15.38
C LEU A 307 -3.53 16.81 14.44
N GLY A 308 -4.19 17.45 13.49
CA GLY A 308 -3.63 18.36 12.49
C GLY A 308 -4.73 18.99 11.65
N GLU A 309 -4.36 19.81 10.68
CA GLU A 309 -5.32 20.40 9.76
C GLU A 309 -6.05 19.34 8.94
N PRO A 310 -7.38 19.47 8.75
CA PRO A 310 -8.15 18.54 7.94
C PRO A 310 -7.70 18.58 6.48
N VAL A 311 -7.20 17.49 5.94
CA VAL A 311 -6.94 17.35 4.51
C VAL A 311 -8.26 16.99 3.83
N ARG A 312 -8.75 17.84 2.95
CA ARG A 312 -9.91 17.57 2.10
C ARG A 312 -9.43 16.90 0.83
N PHE A 313 -9.57 15.60 0.74
CA PHE A 313 -9.44 14.91 -0.53
C PHE A 313 -10.71 15.16 -1.36
N PHE A 314 -10.60 15.96 -2.39
CA PHE A 314 -11.66 16.05 -3.41
C PHE A 314 -11.47 14.86 -4.37
N PHE A 315 -12.15 13.76 -4.10
CA PHE A 315 -12.44 12.80 -5.16
C PHE A 315 -13.52 13.44 -6.03
N HIS A 316 -13.14 14.02 -7.14
CA HIS A 316 -14.09 14.29 -8.22
C HIS A 316 -14.31 12.94 -8.92
N MET A 317 -15.43 12.28 -8.58
CA MET A 317 -16.00 11.20 -9.39
C MET A 317 -16.71 11.81 -10.60
#